data_650619918c52ceb190e520911666494f
#
_entry.id   650619918c52ceb190e520911666494f
#
_cell.length_a   1.000
_cell.length_b   1.000
_cell.length_c   1.000
_cell.angle_alpha   90.00
_cell.angle_beta   90.00
_cell.angle_gamma   90.00
#
_symmetry.space_group_name_H-M   'P 1'
#
loop_
_entity.id
_entity.type
_entity.pdbx_description
1 polymer ?
#
loop_
_entity_poly.entity_id
_entity_poly.type
_entity_poly.pdbx_seq_one_letter_code
_entity_poly.pdbx_strand_id
1 'polypeptide(L)'
;LTRLEHLFDPNRIYKLETVDFAKLNPNTKTCPIFRTSRDAQLTKKLYSNAPILLNEETGENPWGIRLATLFNMATASSQFKTRKQLIELGGEAVGNCFTVEDELYVPLYEGKMIWLYNHHYGEFPIEDISRPSSIPSTPKDVLKNSHSTLRPWYWVKESDVQNKLIKTDSEGNITWEWKHSYYIGFRDVTNAT
;
A
#
# COMPACT_ATOMS: atom_id res chain seq x y z
N LEU A 1 3.97 -14.84 23.71
CA LEU A 1 4.04 -16.08 24.49
C LEU A 1 2.64 -16.49 24.90
N THR A 2 2.18 -17.67 24.44
CA THR A 2 0.83 -18.19 24.72
C THR A 2 0.86 -19.34 25.75
N ARG A 3 2.07 -19.85 26.10
CA ARG A 3 2.28 -20.96 27.05
C ARG A 3 3.56 -20.74 27.82
N LEU A 4 3.60 -21.20 29.08
CA LEU A 4 4.79 -21.07 29.96
C LEU A 4 6.01 -21.83 29.44
N GLU A 5 5.81 -22.98 28.82
CA GLU A 5 6.88 -23.76 28.20
C GLU A 5 7.68 -23.01 27.12
N HIS A 6 7.08 -21.98 26.49
CA HIS A 6 7.75 -21.12 25.51
C HIS A 6 8.87 -20.26 26.14
N LEU A 7 8.89 -20.08 27.46
CA LEU A 7 9.96 -19.37 28.15
C LEU A 7 11.25 -20.17 28.21
N PHE A 8 11.17 -21.48 28.03
CA PHE A 8 12.33 -22.40 28.11
C PHE A 8 12.73 -22.93 26.74
N ASP A 9 12.04 -22.53 25.67
CA ASP A 9 12.38 -22.93 24.31
C ASP A 9 13.54 -22.09 23.80
N PRO A 10 14.74 -22.65 23.57
CA PRO A 10 15.93 -21.91 23.13
C PRO A 10 15.73 -21.25 21.77
N ASN A 11 14.81 -21.76 20.95
CA ASN A 11 14.51 -21.13 19.65
C ASN A 11 13.69 -19.83 19.80
N ARG A 12 13.10 -19.57 20.96
CA ARG A 12 12.31 -18.37 21.26
C ARG A 12 13.03 -17.38 22.17
N ILE A 13 14.22 -17.76 22.66
CA ILE A 13 15.04 -16.92 23.53
C ILE A 13 16.07 -16.23 22.64
N TYR A 14 16.14 -14.91 22.71
CA TYR A 14 17.15 -14.10 22.03
C TYR A 14 17.54 -12.90 22.89
N LYS A 15 18.77 -12.48 22.73
CA LYS A 15 19.34 -11.32 23.42
C LYS A 15 19.43 -10.14 22.47
N LEU A 16 18.93 -8.99 22.91
CA LEU A 16 19.12 -7.70 22.26
C LEU A 16 19.98 -6.81 23.13
N GLU A 17 20.90 -6.11 22.52
CA GLU A 17 21.74 -5.10 23.16
C GLU A 17 21.19 -3.71 22.87
N THR A 18 21.59 -2.71 23.66
CA THR A 18 21.12 -1.33 23.46
C THR A 18 21.36 -0.82 22.05
N VAL A 19 22.49 -1.21 21.44
CA VAL A 19 22.84 -0.85 20.07
C VAL A 19 21.85 -1.44 19.03
N ASP A 20 21.27 -2.60 19.32
CA ASP A 20 20.29 -3.24 18.44
C ASP A 20 18.99 -2.42 18.37
N PHE A 21 18.55 -1.82 19.47
CA PHE A 21 17.35 -0.96 19.48
C PHE A 21 17.54 0.26 18.59
N ALA A 22 18.68 0.95 18.75
CA ALA A 22 18.98 2.12 17.94
C ALA A 22 19.07 1.77 16.44
N LYS A 23 19.52 0.55 16.12
CA LYS A 23 19.69 0.10 14.75
C LYS A 23 18.39 -0.41 14.10
N LEU A 24 17.57 -1.16 14.87
CA LEU A 24 16.36 -1.80 14.36
C LEU A 24 15.16 -0.84 14.39
N ASN A 25 15.07 0.02 15.41
CA ASN A 25 13.97 0.97 15.60
C ASN A 25 14.50 2.36 16.01
N PRO A 26 15.28 3.06 15.19
CA PRO A 26 15.86 4.34 15.57
C PRO A 26 14.80 5.41 15.87
N ASN A 27 13.69 5.41 15.15
CA ASN A 27 12.62 6.39 15.29
C ASN A 27 11.84 6.25 16.61
N THR A 28 11.54 5.02 17.03
CA THR A 28 10.73 4.76 18.23
C THR A 28 11.53 4.29 19.43
N LYS A 29 12.73 3.77 19.20
CA LYS A 29 13.63 3.16 20.20
C LYS A 29 12.95 2.06 21.03
N THR A 30 11.88 1.44 20.47
CA THR A 30 11.13 0.37 21.11
C THR A 30 11.76 -0.99 20.86
N CYS A 31 11.52 -1.93 21.78
CA CYS A 31 11.99 -3.31 21.66
C CYS A 31 11.27 -4.03 20.52
N PRO A 32 11.97 -4.47 19.46
CA PRO A 32 11.36 -5.27 18.45
C PRO A 32 11.01 -6.67 18.97
N ILE A 33 9.86 -7.19 18.56
CA ILE A 33 9.38 -8.52 18.93
C ILE A 33 9.58 -9.49 17.79
N PHE A 34 10.29 -10.58 18.06
CA PHE A 34 10.52 -11.66 17.10
C PHE A 34 9.85 -12.96 17.58
N ARG A 35 9.41 -13.79 16.64
CA ARG A 35 8.80 -15.09 16.94
C ARG A 35 9.86 -16.12 17.34
N THR A 36 11.03 -16.04 16.71
CA THR A 36 12.16 -16.96 16.94
C THR A 36 13.47 -16.22 17.05
N SER A 37 14.48 -16.87 17.66
CA SER A 37 15.85 -16.38 17.71
C SER A 37 16.46 -16.22 16.30
N ARG A 38 16.07 -17.07 15.36
CA ARG A 38 16.47 -16.96 13.96
C ARG A 38 15.96 -15.69 13.29
N ASP A 39 14.69 -15.32 13.55
CA ASP A 39 14.13 -14.08 13.02
C ASP A 39 14.89 -12.87 13.54
N ALA A 40 15.23 -12.86 14.84
CA ALA A 40 16.03 -11.80 15.44
C ALA A 40 17.41 -11.70 14.78
N GLN A 41 18.10 -12.81 14.58
CA GLN A 41 19.43 -12.86 13.93
C GLN A 41 19.36 -12.39 12.47
N LEU A 42 18.36 -12.86 11.72
CA LEU A 42 18.16 -12.46 10.32
C LEU A 42 17.88 -10.97 10.21
N THR A 43 16.99 -10.44 11.05
CA THR A 43 16.66 -9.01 11.05
C THR A 43 17.88 -8.17 11.41
N LYS A 44 18.64 -8.54 12.43
CA LYS A 44 19.93 -7.89 12.76
C LYS A 44 20.88 -7.86 11.57
N LYS A 45 21.01 -8.99 10.85
CA LYS A 45 21.84 -9.09 9.66
C LYS A 45 21.36 -8.18 8.54
N LEU A 46 20.05 -8.13 8.28
CA LEU A 46 19.46 -7.25 7.26
C LEU A 46 19.78 -5.79 7.57
N TYR A 47 19.48 -5.32 8.77
CA TYR A 47 19.72 -3.93 9.18
C TYR A 47 21.21 -3.60 9.39
N SER A 48 22.09 -4.61 9.38
CA SER A 48 23.54 -4.40 9.34
C SER A 48 24.05 -4.10 7.93
N ASN A 49 23.32 -4.53 6.89
CA ASN A 49 23.73 -4.42 5.50
C ASN A 49 22.88 -3.42 4.70
N ALA A 50 21.73 -3.05 5.21
CA ALA A 50 20.83 -2.10 4.56
C ALA A 50 20.34 -1.06 5.57
N PRO A 51 20.33 0.24 5.22
CA PRO A 51 19.82 1.28 6.08
C PRO A 51 18.28 1.16 6.20
N ILE A 52 17.72 1.76 7.25
CA ILE A 52 16.27 1.94 7.39
C ILE A 52 15.72 2.85 6.28
N LEU A 53 14.40 2.79 6.06
CA LEU A 53 13.76 3.57 5.01
C LEU A 53 13.84 5.08 5.25
N LEU A 54 13.60 5.49 6.49
CA LEU A 54 13.61 6.89 6.89
C LEU A 54 14.02 6.98 8.36
N ASN A 55 14.99 7.80 8.67
CA ASN A 55 15.31 8.20 10.03
C ASN A 55 14.65 9.56 10.31
N GLU A 56 13.61 9.59 11.15
CA GLU A 56 12.84 10.81 11.45
C GLU A 56 13.63 11.81 12.30
N GLU A 57 14.60 11.33 13.12
CA GLU A 57 15.42 12.16 13.99
C GLU A 57 16.49 12.93 13.18
N THR A 58 17.12 12.25 12.21
CA THR A 58 18.19 12.86 11.38
C THR A 58 17.68 13.37 10.03
N GLY A 59 16.48 12.94 9.60
CA GLY A 59 15.94 13.22 8.26
C GLY A 59 16.59 12.40 7.15
N GLU A 60 17.48 11.43 7.50
CA GLU A 60 18.11 10.58 6.51
C GLU A 60 17.11 9.68 5.82
N ASN A 61 17.10 9.73 4.49
CA ASN A 61 16.27 8.93 3.60
C ASN A 61 17.13 8.31 2.50
N PRO A 62 17.92 7.28 2.83
CA PRO A 62 18.91 6.71 1.89
C PRO A 62 18.28 6.10 0.64
N TRP A 63 17.00 5.72 0.71
CA TRP A 63 16.26 5.10 -0.38
C TRP A 63 15.46 6.10 -1.22
N GLY A 64 15.41 7.37 -0.84
CA GLY A 64 14.59 8.38 -1.49
C GLY A 64 13.08 8.07 -1.47
N ILE A 65 12.63 7.24 -0.51
CA ILE A 65 11.24 6.76 -0.42
C ILE A 65 10.40 7.76 0.36
N ARG A 66 9.20 8.01 -0.15
CA ARG A 66 8.17 8.72 0.56
C ARG A 66 6.93 7.85 0.69
N LEU A 67 6.48 7.64 1.92
CA LEU A 67 5.21 6.96 2.18
C LEU A 67 4.07 7.98 2.06
N ALA A 68 3.03 7.60 1.33
CA ALA A 68 1.83 8.42 1.16
C ALA A 68 0.58 7.56 1.13
N THR A 69 -0.48 8.02 1.78
CA THR A 69 -1.84 7.53 1.56
C THR A 69 -2.51 8.49 0.60
N LEU A 70 -2.71 8.07 -0.65
CA LEU A 70 -3.34 8.93 -1.66
C LEU A 70 -4.80 9.20 -1.31
N PHE A 71 -5.57 8.16 -1.02
CA PHE A 71 -6.98 8.26 -0.69
C PHE A 71 -7.33 7.39 0.51
N ASN A 72 -8.09 7.96 1.44
CA ASN A 72 -8.63 7.24 2.58
C ASN A 72 -10.15 7.14 2.42
N MET A 73 -10.72 5.93 2.54
CA MET A 73 -12.15 5.69 2.39
C MET A 73 -13.02 6.53 3.34
N ALA A 74 -12.52 6.83 4.53
CA ALA A 74 -13.28 7.60 5.51
C ALA A 74 -13.36 9.10 5.17
N THR A 75 -12.35 9.66 4.50
CA THR A 75 -12.24 11.12 4.28
C THR A 75 -12.39 11.54 2.83
N ALA A 76 -12.20 10.62 1.88
CA ALA A 76 -12.20 10.91 0.45
C ALA A 76 -13.31 10.19 -0.33
N SER A 77 -14.22 9.50 0.34
CA SER A 77 -15.27 8.67 -0.31
C SER A 77 -16.18 9.45 -1.25
N SER A 78 -16.35 10.76 -1.04
CA SER A 78 -17.14 11.63 -1.94
C SER A 78 -16.52 11.79 -3.35
N GLN A 79 -15.19 11.59 -3.46
CA GLN A 79 -14.46 11.66 -4.73
C GLN A 79 -14.57 10.37 -5.54
N PHE A 80 -15.03 9.28 -4.92
CA PHE A 80 -15.08 7.97 -5.56
C PHE A 80 -16.37 7.77 -6.33
N LYS A 81 -16.28 7.21 -7.53
CA LYS A 81 -17.41 6.85 -8.37
C LYS A 81 -17.43 5.36 -8.65
N THR A 82 -18.59 4.76 -8.57
CA THR A 82 -18.81 3.39 -9.05
C THR A 82 -18.97 3.38 -10.56
N ARG A 83 -18.83 2.20 -11.18
CA ARG A 83 -19.09 2.02 -12.60
C ARG A 83 -20.49 2.52 -13.00
N LYS A 84 -21.50 2.19 -12.21
CA LYS A 84 -22.88 2.62 -12.45
C LYS A 84 -22.99 4.15 -12.47
N GLN A 85 -22.43 4.83 -11.48
CA GLN A 85 -22.45 6.30 -11.41
C GLN A 85 -21.74 6.94 -12.60
N LEU A 86 -20.60 6.36 -13.07
CA LEU A 86 -19.90 6.89 -14.23
C LEU A 86 -20.72 6.73 -15.51
N ILE A 87 -21.40 5.59 -15.70
CA ILE A 87 -22.30 5.37 -16.83
C ILE A 87 -23.50 6.33 -16.77
N GLU A 88 -24.11 6.54 -15.60
CA GLU A 88 -25.20 7.50 -15.40
C GLU A 88 -24.78 8.95 -15.71
N LEU A 89 -23.50 9.28 -15.55
CA LEU A 89 -22.90 10.56 -15.94
C LEU A 89 -22.54 10.65 -17.43
N GLY A 90 -22.89 9.65 -18.23
CA GLY A 90 -22.54 9.60 -19.65
C GLY A 90 -21.10 9.17 -19.92
N GLY A 91 -20.45 8.51 -18.96
CA GLY A 91 -19.06 8.09 -19.09
C GLY A 91 -18.86 6.96 -20.10
N GLU A 92 -17.82 7.11 -20.93
CA GLU A 92 -17.37 6.11 -21.89
C GLU A 92 -16.19 5.32 -21.33
N ALA A 93 -16.24 3.98 -21.43
CA ALA A 93 -15.18 3.10 -20.96
C ALA A 93 -14.02 3.06 -21.96
N VAL A 94 -12.80 3.33 -21.46
CA VAL A 94 -11.55 3.24 -22.23
C VAL A 94 -10.58 2.34 -21.46
N GLY A 95 -10.50 1.07 -21.87
CA GLY A 95 -9.79 0.04 -21.09
C GLY A 95 -10.46 -0.18 -19.73
N ASN A 96 -9.73 0.03 -18.64
CA ASN A 96 -10.28 0.01 -17.28
C ASN A 96 -10.50 1.41 -16.69
N CYS A 97 -10.38 2.45 -17.50
CA CYS A 97 -10.70 3.84 -17.14
C CYS A 97 -12.07 4.23 -17.68
N PHE A 98 -12.55 5.40 -17.27
CA PHE A 98 -13.73 6.05 -17.84
C PHE A 98 -13.39 7.49 -18.21
N THR A 99 -13.96 7.96 -19.32
CA THR A 99 -13.98 9.39 -19.66
C THR A 99 -15.38 9.91 -19.48
N VAL A 100 -15.55 10.95 -18.69
CA VAL A 100 -16.84 11.67 -18.49
C VAL A 100 -16.57 13.10 -18.90
N GLU A 101 -17.25 13.56 -19.97
CA GLU A 101 -16.92 14.82 -20.63
C GLU A 101 -15.41 14.82 -21.00
N ASP A 102 -14.63 15.76 -20.45
CA ASP A 102 -13.17 15.84 -20.68
C ASP A 102 -12.33 15.32 -19.49
N GLU A 103 -12.98 14.71 -18.48
CA GLU A 103 -12.33 14.20 -17.28
C GLU A 103 -12.07 12.70 -17.37
N LEU A 104 -10.82 12.31 -17.14
CA LEU A 104 -10.42 10.91 -17.04
C LEU A 104 -10.58 10.40 -15.60
N TYR A 105 -11.29 9.29 -15.46
CA TYR A 105 -11.41 8.56 -14.21
C TYR A 105 -10.56 7.29 -14.26
N VAL A 106 -9.62 7.19 -13.34
CA VAL A 106 -8.67 6.07 -13.24
C VAL A 106 -9.09 5.09 -12.13
N PRO A 107 -8.73 3.80 -12.25
CA PRO A 107 -9.05 2.78 -11.26
C PRO A 107 -8.49 3.11 -9.88
N LEU A 108 -9.32 2.99 -8.84
CA LEU A 108 -8.88 3.09 -7.45
C LEU A 108 -8.52 1.71 -6.90
N TYR A 109 -7.24 1.50 -6.63
CA TYR A 109 -6.73 0.25 -6.06
C TYR A 109 -7.00 0.16 -4.56
N GLU A 110 -7.46 -1.00 -4.11
CA GLU A 110 -7.64 -1.34 -2.71
C GLU A 110 -6.67 -2.45 -2.29
N GLY A 111 -6.29 -2.48 -1.01
CA GLY A 111 -5.32 -3.45 -0.51
C GLY A 111 -5.66 -4.93 -0.77
N LYS A 112 -6.96 -5.29 -0.88
CA LYS A 112 -7.38 -6.66 -1.21
C LYS A 112 -7.18 -7.04 -2.68
N MET A 113 -6.91 -6.06 -3.55
CA MET A 113 -6.69 -6.26 -4.98
C MET A 113 -5.23 -6.58 -5.30
N ILE A 114 -4.31 -6.34 -4.37
CA ILE A 114 -2.87 -6.53 -4.55
C ILE A 114 -2.31 -7.54 -3.54
N TRP A 115 -1.22 -8.19 -3.91
CA TRP A 115 -0.42 -9.07 -3.06
C TRP A 115 1.06 -8.90 -3.39
N LEU A 116 1.95 -9.54 -2.62
CA LEU A 116 3.39 -9.51 -2.88
C LEU A 116 3.69 -9.87 -4.35
N TYR A 117 4.29 -8.95 -5.07
CA TYR A 117 4.64 -9.09 -6.49
C TYR A 117 3.48 -9.40 -7.44
N ASN A 118 2.22 -9.19 -7.00
CA ASN A 118 1.03 -9.42 -7.81
C ASN A 118 0.08 -8.21 -7.68
N HIS A 119 0.07 -7.37 -8.72
CA HIS A 119 -0.78 -6.18 -8.80
C HIS A 119 -2.24 -6.50 -9.20
N HIS A 120 -2.52 -7.75 -9.59
CA HIS A 120 -3.83 -8.22 -10.01
C HIS A 120 -4.21 -9.49 -9.23
N TYR A 121 -4.04 -9.43 -7.89
CA TYR A 121 -4.31 -10.56 -7.00
C TYR A 121 -5.80 -10.88 -6.89
N GLY A 122 -6.65 -9.87 -6.89
CA GLY A 122 -8.09 -10.01 -6.85
C GLY A 122 -8.78 -8.83 -7.54
N GLU A 123 -9.98 -9.06 -8.03
CA GLU A 123 -10.79 -8.05 -8.70
C GLU A 123 -12.25 -8.13 -8.30
N PHE A 124 -12.96 -7.02 -8.44
CA PHE A 124 -14.38 -6.98 -8.17
C PHE A 124 -15.20 -7.60 -9.31
N PRO A 125 -16.36 -8.23 -9.00
CA PRO A 125 -17.28 -8.73 -10.01
C PRO A 125 -17.87 -7.59 -10.84
N ILE A 126 -18.36 -7.92 -12.03
CA ILE A 126 -18.99 -6.93 -12.93
C ILE A 126 -20.37 -6.47 -12.42
N GLU A 127 -21.05 -7.32 -11.63
CA GLU A 127 -22.40 -7.04 -11.16
C GLU A 127 -22.40 -6.09 -9.95
N ASP A 128 -22.95 -4.91 -10.14
CA ASP A 128 -23.01 -3.80 -9.18
C ASP A 128 -24.25 -3.87 -8.26
N ILE A 129 -24.59 -5.03 -7.70
CA ILE A 129 -25.76 -5.14 -6.82
C ILE A 129 -25.43 -4.63 -5.41
N SER A 130 -24.28 -5.06 -4.87
CA SER A 130 -23.74 -4.59 -3.60
C SER A 130 -22.24 -4.80 -3.54
N ARG A 131 -21.51 -3.89 -2.87
CA ARG A 131 -20.07 -4.01 -2.73
C ARG A 131 -19.73 -5.18 -1.81
N PRO A 132 -19.01 -6.20 -2.30
CA PRO A 132 -18.62 -7.33 -1.47
C PRO A 132 -17.54 -6.94 -0.45
N SER A 133 -17.60 -7.52 0.75
CA SER A 133 -16.58 -7.34 1.79
C SER A 133 -15.26 -8.05 1.43
N SER A 134 -15.36 -9.19 0.73
CA SER A 134 -14.21 -9.93 0.20
C SER A 134 -14.34 -10.08 -1.32
N ILE A 135 -13.21 -10.22 -2.00
CA ILE A 135 -13.16 -10.44 -3.44
C ILE A 135 -12.42 -11.74 -3.73
N PRO A 136 -12.81 -12.47 -4.79
CA PRO A 136 -12.09 -13.67 -5.21
C PRO A 136 -10.69 -13.33 -5.73
N SER A 137 -9.77 -14.27 -5.60
CA SER A 137 -8.48 -14.18 -6.26
C SER A 137 -8.68 -14.27 -7.78
N THR A 138 -7.89 -13.49 -8.51
CA THR A 138 -7.93 -13.50 -9.97
C THR A 138 -7.53 -14.88 -10.50
N PRO A 139 -8.33 -15.49 -11.39
CA PRO A 139 -8.03 -16.79 -11.99
C PRO A 139 -6.68 -16.79 -12.72
N LYS A 140 -5.97 -17.92 -12.66
CA LYS A 140 -4.62 -18.03 -13.24
C LYS A 140 -4.57 -17.85 -14.76
N ASP A 141 -5.63 -18.20 -15.47
CA ASP A 141 -5.78 -18.00 -16.92
C ASP A 141 -5.89 -16.52 -17.25
N VAL A 142 -6.61 -15.73 -16.44
CA VAL A 142 -6.68 -14.27 -16.57
C VAL A 142 -5.31 -13.64 -16.35
N LEU A 143 -4.56 -14.10 -15.33
CA LEU A 143 -3.21 -13.62 -15.05
C LEU A 143 -2.18 -13.92 -16.15
N LYS A 144 -2.44 -14.95 -17.00
CA LYS A 144 -1.59 -15.26 -18.15
C LYS A 144 -1.80 -14.30 -19.33
N ASN A 145 -2.91 -13.60 -19.35
CA ASN A 145 -3.18 -12.61 -20.38
C ASN A 145 -2.53 -11.28 -19.98
N SER A 146 -1.45 -10.89 -20.65
CA SER A 146 -0.73 -9.63 -20.41
C SER A 146 -1.57 -8.37 -20.68
N HIS A 147 -2.70 -8.49 -21.37
CA HIS A 147 -3.64 -7.41 -21.64
C HIS A 147 -4.83 -7.39 -20.67
N SER A 148 -4.88 -8.32 -19.71
CA SER A 148 -5.95 -8.29 -18.71
C SER A 148 -5.78 -7.07 -17.80
N THR A 149 -6.86 -6.32 -17.63
CA THR A 149 -6.92 -5.17 -16.74
C THR A 149 -7.75 -5.50 -15.50
N LEU A 150 -7.29 -5.02 -14.37
CA LEU A 150 -7.94 -5.22 -13.08
C LEU A 150 -9.25 -4.41 -13.02
N ARG A 151 -10.33 -5.01 -12.49
CA ARG A 151 -11.59 -4.32 -12.23
C ARG A 151 -11.67 -3.83 -10.79
N PRO A 152 -11.64 -2.49 -10.58
CA PRO A 152 -11.85 -1.90 -9.27
C PRO A 152 -13.35 -1.82 -8.96
N TRP A 153 -13.69 -1.46 -7.71
CA TRP A 153 -15.04 -1.06 -7.35
C TRP A 153 -15.30 0.42 -7.61
N TYR A 154 -14.25 1.22 -7.42
CA TYR A 154 -14.30 2.67 -7.55
C TYR A 154 -13.30 3.19 -8.57
N TRP A 155 -13.63 4.33 -9.11
CA TRP A 155 -12.77 5.19 -9.92
C TRP A 155 -12.67 6.54 -9.26
N VAL A 156 -11.59 7.25 -9.54
CA VAL A 156 -11.30 8.60 -9.04
C VAL A 156 -10.79 9.44 -10.20
N LYS A 157 -11.05 10.74 -10.19
CA LYS A 157 -10.53 11.65 -11.20
C LYS A 157 -9.00 11.60 -11.24
N GLU A 158 -8.43 11.55 -12.45
CA GLU A 158 -6.97 11.63 -12.62
C GLU A 158 -6.44 12.96 -12.05
N SER A 159 -7.16 14.06 -12.25
CA SER A 159 -6.82 15.37 -11.69
C SER A 159 -6.70 15.35 -10.16
N ASP A 160 -7.57 14.60 -9.46
CA ASP A 160 -7.47 14.43 -8.01
C ASP A 160 -6.24 13.61 -7.61
N VAL A 161 -5.85 12.62 -8.41
CA VAL A 161 -4.60 11.86 -8.20
C VAL A 161 -3.40 12.78 -8.36
N GLN A 162 -3.34 13.56 -9.43
CA GLN A 162 -2.25 14.48 -9.71
C GLN A 162 -2.09 15.52 -8.59
N ASN A 163 -3.19 16.07 -8.09
CA ASN A 163 -3.18 17.01 -6.96
C ASN A 163 -2.61 16.40 -5.67
N LYS A 164 -2.71 15.08 -5.46
CA LYS A 164 -2.09 14.39 -4.31
C LYS A 164 -0.59 14.17 -4.47
N LEU A 165 -0.10 14.26 -5.69
CA LEU A 165 1.31 14.04 -6.05
C LEU A 165 2.13 15.32 -6.04
N ILE A 166 1.50 16.44 -5.72
CA ILE A 166 2.13 17.75 -5.62
C ILE A 166 1.90 18.27 -4.21
N LYS A 167 2.91 18.90 -3.62
CA LYS A 167 2.78 19.70 -2.40
C LYS A 167 3.21 21.11 -2.67
N THR A 168 2.42 22.03 -2.17
CA THR A 168 2.71 23.46 -2.23
C THR A 168 2.91 24.02 -0.82
N ASP A 169 3.63 25.11 -0.72
CA ASP A 169 3.72 25.95 0.49
C ASP A 169 2.47 26.87 0.61
N SER A 170 2.47 27.73 1.63
CA SER A 170 1.40 28.70 1.86
C SER A 170 1.30 29.79 0.78
N GLU A 171 2.34 29.96 -0.03
CA GLU A 171 2.42 30.90 -1.14
C GLU A 171 2.04 30.28 -2.49
N GLY A 172 1.77 28.96 -2.51
CA GLY A 172 1.41 28.19 -3.71
C GLY A 172 2.60 27.67 -4.52
N ASN A 173 3.85 27.85 -4.05
CA ASN A 173 5.02 27.30 -4.73
C ASN A 173 5.11 25.79 -4.51
N ILE A 174 5.46 25.06 -5.55
CA ILE A 174 5.64 23.61 -5.48
C ILE A 174 6.89 23.29 -4.64
N THR A 175 6.68 22.68 -3.48
CA THR A 175 7.74 22.21 -2.58
C THR A 175 8.14 20.76 -2.81
N TRP A 176 7.25 20.01 -3.44
CA TRP A 176 7.49 18.62 -3.81
C TRP A 176 6.53 18.19 -4.90
N GLU A 177 7.03 17.36 -5.82
CA GLU A 177 6.28 16.77 -6.91
C GLU A 177 6.80 15.36 -7.18
N TRP A 178 5.89 14.40 -7.40
CA TRP A 178 6.23 13.08 -7.88
C TRP A 178 6.36 13.09 -9.40
N LYS A 179 7.58 12.87 -9.88
CA LYS A 179 7.90 12.98 -11.33
C LYS A 179 7.95 11.65 -12.08
N HIS A 180 7.66 10.54 -11.39
CA HIS A 180 7.68 9.23 -12.02
C HIS A 180 6.29 8.83 -12.53
N SER A 181 6.25 8.02 -13.59
CA SER A 181 5.02 7.47 -14.16
C SER A 181 4.50 6.21 -13.43
N TYR A 182 5.07 5.86 -12.27
CA TYR A 182 4.71 4.66 -11.51
C TYR A 182 4.67 4.93 -10.02
N TYR A 183 3.92 4.10 -9.30
CA TYR A 183 3.91 4.05 -7.83
C TYR A 183 4.26 2.64 -7.37
N ILE A 184 4.82 2.53 -6.17
CA ILE A 184 4.99 1.25 -5.50
C ILE A 184 3.95 1.18 -4.41
N GLY A 185 2.98 0.28 -4.57
CA GLY A 185 1.96 0.01 -3.56
C GLY A 185 2.34 -1.21 -2.73
N PHE A 186 2.02 -1.17 -1.45
CA PHE A 186 2.07 -2.33 -0.59
C PHE A 186 0.79 -2.44 0.23
N ARG A 187 0.43 -3.66 0.56
CA ARG A 187 -0.70 -3.92 1.45
C ARG A 187 -0.23 -3.76 2.88
N ASP A 188 -0.89 -2.89 3.62
CA ASP A 188 -0.65 -2.74 5.05
C ASP A 188 -1.04 -4.01 5.81
N VAL A 189 -0.29 -4.31 6.87
CA VAL A 189 -0.54 -5.49 7.70
C VAL A 189 -1.74 -5.18 8.59
N THR A 190 -2.92 -5.59 8.16
CA THR A 190 -4.07 -5.70 9.04
C THR A 190 -4.02 -7.03 9.77
N ASN A 191 -4.49 -7.07 11.00
CA ASN A 191 -4.51 -8.23 11.90
C ASN A 191 -4.52 -9.57 11.15
N ALA A 192 -3.42 -10.32 11.28
CA ALA A 192 -3.41 -11.72 10.96
C ALA A 192 -4.27 -12.42 12.01
N THR A 193 -5.55 -12.63 11.71
CA THR A 193 -6.39 -13.59 12.42
C THR A 193 -6.01 -15.00 11.98
#